data_37bb2c76e8f6bf8026bdfcc0aef88e29
#
_entry.id   37bb2c76e8f6bf8026bdfcc0aef88e29
#
_cell.length_a   1.000
_cell.length_b   1.000
_cell.length_c   1.000
_cell.angle_alpha   90.00
_cell.angle_beta   90.00
_cell.angle_gamma   90.00
#
_symmetry.space_group_name_H-M   'P 1'
#
loop_
_entity.id
_entity.type
_entity.pdbx_description
1 polymer ?
#
loop_
_entity_poly.entity_id
_entity_poly.type
_entity_poly.pdbx_seq_one_letter_code
_entity_poly.pdbx_strand_id
1 'polypeptide(L)'
;MKILFISSLNEKESSLNDYMHDIVLHGLRGIYSNNVIDYPGVWYMYRDEVKKRNYDINNLWGKGFTLYNLLSNYQQIDRTDIEKKIKTNYFDFIIFGSIHKPRFFFNEAINSKSKIIFVDGNDHPYINEQITGKGVYFKRELISDNIR
;
A
#
# COMPACT_ATOMS: atom_id res chain seq x y z
N MET A 1 -12.78 8.84 -9.26
CA MET A 1 -11.35 8.75 -8.87
C MET A 1 -11.01 7.31 -8.58
N LYS A 2 -10.00 6.76 -9.25
CA LYS A 2 -9.53 5.38 -9.10
C LYS A 2 -8.12 5.39 -8.51
N ILE A 3 -7.89 4.59 -7.49
CA ILE A 3 -6.64 4.54 -6.74
C ILE A 3 -6.07 3.13 -6.76
N LEU A 4 -4.82 2.99 -7.15
CA LEU A 4 -4.05 1.77 -6.94
C LEU A 4 -3.16 1.96 -5.70
N PHE A 5 -3.33 1.11 -4.72
CA PHE A 5 -2.47 1.05 -3.55
C PHE A 5 -1.54 -0.17 -3.67
N ILE A 6 -0.27 0.09 -3.90
CA ILE A 6 0.74 -0.96 -4.04
C ILE A 6 1.26 -1.33 -2.65
N SER A 7 0.89 -2.54 -2.26
CA SER A 7 1.33 -3.17 -1.03
C SER A 7 2.67 -3.88 -1.23
N SER A 8 3.36 -4.11 -0.15
CA SER A 8 4.60 -4.90 -0.13
C SER A 8 4.40 -6.36 0.26
N LEU A 9 3.16 -6.80 0.41
CA LEU A 9 2.86 -8.17 0.83
C LEU A 9 3.40 -9.19 -0.15
N ASN A 10 4.27 -10.05 0.36
CA ASN A 10 4.44 -11.37 -0.22
C ASN A 10 3.38 -12.27 0.43
N GLU A 11 2.60 -13.03 -0.34
CA GLU A 11 1.56 -13.92 0.18
C GLU A 11 2.06 -14.92 1.25
N LYS A 12 3.36 -15.20 1.25
CA LYS A 12 4.03 -16.10 2.21
C LYS A 12 4.48 -15.41 3.50
N GLU A 13 4.51 -14.10 3.56
CA GLU A 13 5.09 -13.35 4.67
C GLU A 13 4.11 -12.29 5.17
N SER A 14 3.20 -12.67 6.07
CA SER A 14 2.31 -11.75 6.79
C SER A 14 3.08 -10.78 7.72
N SER A 15 4.38 -10.99 7.88
CA SER A 15 5.22 -10.28 8.83
C SER A 15 5.79 -8.93 8.38
N LEU A 16 5.44 -8.45 7.18
CA LEU A 16 6.23 -7.41 6.51
C LEU A 16 5.54 -6.06 6.30
N ASN A 17 4.29 -5.88 6.69
CA ASN A 17 3.66 -4.58 6.62
C ASN A 17 3.83 -3.81 7.92
N ASP A 18 4.12 -2.53 7.79
CA ASP A 18 4.11 -1.62 8.92
C ASP A 18 2.72 -0.99 9.12
N TYR A 19 2.49 -0.42 10.29
CA TYR A 19 1.22 0.19 10.64
C TYR A 19 0.88 1.42 9.77
N MET A 20 1.88 2.15 9.27
CA MET A 20 1.66 3.29 8.38
C MET A 20 1.01 2.85 7.06
N HIS A 21 1.51 1.76 6.48
CA HIS A 21 0.91 1.14 5.31
C HIS A 21 -0.56 0.79 5.56
N ASP A 22 -0.83 0.11 6.69
CA ASP A 22 -2.18 -0.36 7.02
C ASP A 22 -3.14 0.81 7.30
N ILE A 23 -2.70 1.84 8.04
CA ILE A 23 -3.51 3.04 8.33
C ILE A 23 -3.88 3.76 7.03
N VAL A 24 -2.93 3.95 6.12
CA VAL A 24 -3.19 4.64 4.84
C VAL A 24 -4.18 3.83 4.00
N LEU A 25 -3.98 2.52 3.86
CA LEU A 25 -4.92 1.67 3.12
C LEU A 25 -6.31 1.68 3.76
N HIS A 26 -6.40 1.55 5.08
CA HIS A 26 -7.66 1.58 5.81
C HIS A 26 -8.42 2.90 5.59
N GLY A 27 -7.73 4.04 5.73
CA GLY A 27 -8.30 5.35 5.50
C GLY A 27 -8.79 5.55 4.07
N LEU A 28 -7.98 5.17 3.09
CA LEU A 28 -8.36 5.24 1.68
C LEU A 28 -9.60 4.39 1.37
N ARG A 29 -9.65 3.15 1.88
CA ARG A 29 -10.80 2.25 1.73
C ARG A 29 -12.05 2.81 2.42
N GLY A 30 -11.90 3.45 3.57
CA GLY A 30 -13.00 4.11 4.29
C GLY A 30 -13.61 5.27 3.50
N ILE A 31 -12.80 6.05 2.80
CA ILE A 31 -13.23 7.24 2.05
C ILE A 31 -13.69 6.90 0.64
N TYR A 32 -12.95 6.05 -0.08
CA TYR A 32 -13.13 5.80 -1.52
C TYR A 32 -13.67 4.41 -1.85
N SER A 33 -13.87 3.58 -0.84
CA SER A 33 -14.51 2.26 -0.94
C SER A 33 -13.89 1.40 -2.07
N ASN A 34 -14.72 0.89 -3.00
CA ASN A 34 -14.29 0.03 -4.10
C ASN A 34 -13.50 0.74 -5.22
N ASN A 35 -13.29 2.06 -5.09
CA ASN A 35 -12.41 2.79 -5.98
C ASN A 35 -10.92 2.63 -5.62
N VAL A 36 -10.61 2.02 -4.48
CA VAL A 36 -9.25 1.67 -4.07
C VAL A 36 -9.01 0.19 -4.33
N ILE A 37 -8.02 -0.09 -5.16
CA ILE A 37 -7.53 -1.45 -5.44
C ILE A 37 -6.19 -1.59 -4.73
N ASP A 38 -6.08 -2.49 -3.78
CA ASP A 38 -4.81 -2.87 -3.13
C ASP A 38 -4.17 -4.05 -3.87
N TYR A 39 -2.88 -3.94 -4.20
CA TYR A 39 -2.15 -4.98 -4.92
C TYR A 39 -0.73 -5.17 -4.35
N PRO A 40 -0.31 -6.41 -4.10
CA PRO A 40 -1.16 -7.59 -3.89
C PRO A 40 -2.12 -7.35 -2.72
N GLY A 41 -3.24 -8.06 -2.67
CA GLY A 41 -4.27 -7.82 -1.68
C GLY A 41 -3.80 -8.04 -0.25
N VAL A 42 -4.04 -7.06 0.63
CA VAL A 42 -3.65 -7.09 2.06
C VAL A 42 -4.67 -7.90 2.86
N TRP A 43 -4.71 -9.20 2.60
CA TRP A 43 -5.76 -10.13 3.03
C TRP A 43 -6.11 -10.09 4.53
N TYR A 44 -5.12 -9.89 5.40
CA TYR A 44 -5.35 -9.90 6.86
C TYR A 44 -6.14 -8.69 7.36
N MET A 45 -6.23 -7.63 6.59
CA MET A 45 -7.08 -6.49 6.90
C MET A 45 -8.56 -6.76 6.62
N TYR A 46 -8.89 -7.79 5.84
CA TYR A 46 -10.26 -8.06 5.38
C TYR A 46 -10.90 -9.21 6.13
N ARG A 47 -12.05 -8.91 6.78
CA ARG A 47 -12.82 -9.84 7.62
C ARG A 47 -13.23 -11.12 6.90
N ASP A 48 -13.72 -10.99 5.68
CA ASP A 48 -14.16 -12.11 4.86
C ASP A 48 -13.01 -13.04 4.50
N GLU A 49 -11.84 -12.51 4.20
CA GLU A 49 -10.68 -13.31 3.82
C GLU A 49 -9.99 -13.94 5.05
N VAL A 50 -9.90 -13.21 6.15
CA VAL A 50 -9.39 -13.75 7.42
C VAL A 50 -10.22 -14.94 7.88
N LYS A 51 -11.56 -14.80 7.86
CA LYS A 51 -12.48 -15.88 8.22
C LYS A 51 -12.32 -17.11 7.32
N LYS A 52 -12.19 -16.88 6.01
CA LYS A 52 -11.98 -17.94 5.02
C LYS A 52 -10.69 -18.71 5.24
N ARG A 53 -9.60 -17.99 5.59
CA ARG A 53 -8.27 -18.59 5.87
C ARG A 53 -8.17 -19.22 7.24
N ASN A 54 -9.15 -19.01 8.13
CA ASN A 54 -9.11 -19.43 9.53
C ASN A 54 -7.77 -19.06 10.22
N TYR A 55 -7.31 -17.83 9.98
CA TYR A 55 -5.99 -17.39 10.40
C TYR A 55 -5.99 -16.96 11.87
N ASP A 56 -5.01 -17.45 12.63
CA ASP A 56 -4.80 -17.02 14.01
C ASP A 56 -3.99 -15.71 14.03
N ILE A 57 -4.59 -14.65 14.59
CA ILE A 57 -3.95 -13.34 14.76
C ILE A 57 -2.64 -13.42 15.58
N ASN A 58 -2.48 -14.44 16.42
CA ASN A 58 -1.24 -14.63 17.17
C ASN A 58 -0.02 -14.86 16.30
N ASN A 59 -0.23 -15.29 15.06
CA ASN A 59 0.82 -15.46 14.07
C ASN A 59 1.11 -14.18 13.28
N LEU A 60 0.34 -13.10 13.48
CA LEU A 60 0.56 -11.83 12.82
C LEU A 60 1.57 -10.98 13.60
N TRP A 61 2.58 -10.49 12.89
CA TRP A 61 3.55 -9.57 13.49
C TRP A 61 2.89 -8.27 13.93
N GLY A 62 3.34 -7.74 15.06
CA GLY A 62 2.90 -6.43 15.56
C GLY A 62 1.52 -6.40 16.20
N LYS A 63 0.81 -7.51 16.28
CA LYS A 63 -0.51 -7.71 16.93
C LYS A 63 -1.37 -6.45 17.17
N GLY A 64 -0.95 -5.55 18.04
CA GLY A 64 -1.67 -4.32 18.38
C GLY A 64 -1.41 -3.12 17.44
N PHE A 65 -0.40 -3.21 16.57
CA PHE A 65 -0.05 -2.15 15.61
C PHE A 65 -0.59 -2.42 14.22
N THR A 66 -1.05 -3.63 13.94
CA THR A 66 -1.59 -4.03 12.63
C THR A 66 -3.10 -3.86 12.62
N LEU A 67 -3.63 -3.26 11.56
CA LEU A 67 -5.07 -3.11 11.37
C LEU A 67 -5.65 -4.41 10.82
N TYR A 68 -5.96 -5.33 11.74
CA TYR A 68 -6.44 -6.66 11.45
C TYR A 68 -7.97 -6.71 11.38
N ASN A 69 -8.54 -7.39 10.35
CA ASN A 69 -9.97 -7.75 10.30
C ASN A 69 -10.94 -6.55 10.33
N LEU A 70 -10.53 -5.39 9.81
CA LEU A 70 -11.36 -4.17 9.84
C LEU A 70 -12.08 -3.88 8.52
N LEU A 71 -11.50 -4.31 7.41
CA LEU A 71 -12.09 -4.13 6.08
C LEU A 71 -13.02 -5.29 5.70
N SER A 72 -13.75 -5.14 4.61
CA SER A 72 -14.64 -6.16 4.05
C SER A 72 -14.55 -6.16 2.52
N ASN A 73 -15.19 -7.19 1.92
CA ASN A 73 -15.33 -7.29 0.46
C ASN A 73 -14.01 -7.53 -0.29
N TYR A 74 -13.09 -8.32 0.27
CA TYR A 74 -11.81 -8.65 -0.35
C TYR A 74 -11.97 -9.22 -1.76
N GLN A 75 -12.90 -10.17 -1.93
CA GLN A 75 -13.15 -10.86 -3.19
C GLN A 75 -13.81 -9.99 -4.27
N GLN A 76 -14.42 -8.87 -3.86
CA GLN A 76 -15.07 -7.93 -4.79
C GLN A 76 -14.07 -6.94 -5.42
N ILE A 77 -12.83 -6.93 -4.96
CA ILE A 77 -11.79 -6.04 -5.49
C ILE A 77 -11.14 -6.72 -6.70
N ASP A 78 -11.34 -6.14 -7.88
CA ASP A 78 -10.74 -6.62 -9.11
C ASP A 78 -9.25 -6.26 -9.19
N ARG A 79 -8.41 -7.24 -8.84
CA ARG A 79 -6.94 -7.15 -8.88
C ARG A 79 -6.34 -7.76 -10.14
N THR A 80 -7.15 -8.04 -11.16
CA THR A 80 -6.66 -8.58 -12.44
C THR A 80 -6.04 -7.50 -13.30
N ASP A 81 -5.16 -7.88 -14.20
CA ASP A 81 -4.59 -7.02 -15.24
C ASP A 81 -4.03 -5.67 -14.76
N ILE A 82 -3.49 -5.60 -13.53
CA ILE A 82 -3.01 -4.35 -12.91
C ILE A 82 -1.99 -3.64 -13.80
N GLU A 83 -1.01 -4.36 -14.35
CA GLU A 83 -0.01 -3.77 -15.24
C GLU A 83 -0.65 -3.12 -16.47
N LYS A 84 -1.62 -3.80 -17.09
CA LYS A 84 -2.38 -3.26 -18.23
C LYS A 84 -3.18 -2.02 -17.82
N LYS A 85 -3.84 -2.06 -16.66
CA LYS A 85 -4.58 -0.92 -16.11
C LYS A 85 -3.68 0.30 -15.88
N ILE A 86 -2.44 0.10 -15.40
CA ILE A 86 -1.46 1.18 -15.26
C ILE A 86 -1.08 1.74 -16.63
N LYS A 87 -0.68 0.89 -17.58
CA LYS A 87 -0.27 1.29 -18.94
C LYS A 87 -1.37 2.02 -19.71
N THR A 88 -2.62 1.74 -19.43
CA THR A 88 -3.78 2.43 -20.05
C THR A 88 -4.27 3.64 -19.25
N ASN A 89 -3.53 4.07 -18.23
CA ASN A 89 -3.85 5.21 -17.35
C ASN A 89 -5.24 5.11 -16.70
N TYR A 90 -5.60 3.91 -16.25
CA TYR A 90 -6.87 3.67 -15.57
C TYR A 90 -6.94 4.32 -14.18
N PHE A 91 -5.78 4.50 -13.52
CA PHE A 91 -5.70 5.05 -12.18
C PHE A 91 -5.40 6.55 -12.19
N ASP A 92 -6.10 7.31 -11.37
CA ASP A 92 -5.80 8.72 -11.10
C ASP A 92 -4.57 8.84 -10.18
N PHE A 93 -4.46 7.92 -9.22
CA PHE A 93 -3.37 7.86 -8.24
C PHE A 93 -2.80 6.45 -8.14
N ILE A 94 -1.48 6.37 -7.99
CA ILE A 94 -0.77 5.14 -7.63
C ILE A 94 0.03 5.43 -6.36
N ILE A 95 -0.25 4.70 -5.29
CA ILE A 95 0.32 4.91 -3.97
C ILE A 95 1.17 3.70 -3.61
N PHE A 96 2.46 3.91 -3.40
CA PHE A 96 3.36 2.90 -2.86
C PHE A 96 3.28 2.96 -1.33
N GLY A 97 2.62 2.00 -0.72
CA GLY A 97 2.33 1.98 0.72
C GLY A 97 3.54 1.74 1.62
N SER A 98 4.64 1.22 1.05
CA SER A 98 5.94 1.12 1.70
C SER A 98 7.05 1.14 0.66
N ILE A 99 7.93 2.14 0.75
CA ILE A 99 9.01 2.31 -0.23
C ILE A 99 10.22 1.38 -0.02
N HIS A 100 10.33 0.79 1.17
CA HIS A 100 11.47 -0.08 1.55
C HIS A 100 11.27 -1.53 1.13
N LYS A 101 10.15 -1.85 0.52
CA LYS A 101 9.74 -3.18 0.09
C LYS A 101 9.73 -3.28 -1.43
N PRO A 102 9.59 -4.47 -2.01
CA PRO A 102 9.45 -4.63 -3.45
C PRO A 102 8.34 -3.72 -4.01
N ARG A 103 8.69 -2.94 -5.02
CA ARG A 103 7.80 -1.97 -5.65
C ARG A 103 7.27 -2.55 -6.96
N PHE A 104 6.20 -3.32 -6.87
CA PHE A 104 5.54 -3.88 -8.05
C PHE A 104 5.19 -2.78 -9.06
N PHE A 105 5.43 -3.03 -10.33
CA PHE A 105 5.09 -2.13 -11.43
C PHE A 105 5.67 -0.71 -11.31
N PHE A 106 6.83 -0.57 -10.66
CA PHE A 106 7.42 0.76 -10.42
C PHE A 106 7.68 1.52 -11.71
N ASN A 107 8.31 0.85 -12.69
CA ASN A 107 8.64 1.49 -13.97
C ASN A 107 7.37 1.85 -14.76
N GLU A 108 6.37 1.00 -14.76
CA GLU A 108 5.09 1.24 -15.41
C GLU A 108 4.37 2.41 -14.75
N ALA A 109 4.38 2.47 -13.42
CA ALA A 109 3.75 3.52 -12.64
C ALA A 109 4.36 4.89 -12.92
N ILE A 110 5.68 5.03 -12.83
CA ILE A 110 6.36 6.34 -13.04
C ILE A 110 6.26 6.83 -14.48
N ASN A 111 6.01 5.94 -15.46
CA ASN A 111 5.79 6.29 -16.87
C ASN A 111 4.31 6.49 -17.22
N SER A 112 3.39 6.28 -16.27
CA SER A 112 1.97 6.52 -16.47
C SER A 112 1.61 8.01 -16.28
N LYS A 113 0.35 8.37 -16.58
CA LYS A 113 -0.19 9.71 -16.27
C LYS A 113 -0.73 9.83 -14.85
N SER A 114 -0.69 8.76 -14.07
CA SER A 114 -1.17 8.75 -12.70
C SER A 114 -0.31 9.65 -11.81
N LYS A 115 -0.91 10.25 -10.80
CA LYS A 115 -0.17 10.93 -9.73
C LYS A 115 0.43 9.89 -8.79
N ILE A 116 1.76 9.92 -8.64
CA ILE A 116 2.49 8.95 -7.83
C ILE A 116 2.67 9.49 -6.42
N ILE A 117 2.42 8.63 -5.43
CA ILE A 117 2.59 8.93 -4.01
C ILE A 117 3.45 7.83 -3.37
N PHE A 118 4.44 8.24 -2.59
CA PHE A 118 5.31 7.35 -1.84
C PHE A 118 5.08 7.53 -0.34
N VAL A 119 4.86 6.44 0.37
CA VAL A 119 4.73 6.43 1.83
C VAL A 119 5.98 5.78 2.41
N ASP A 120 6.70 6.55 3.22
CA ASP A 120 7.92 6.14 3.91
C ASP A 120 7.67 6.09 5.42
N GLY A 121 7.34 4.90 5.91
CA GLY A 121 7.14 4.61 7.33
C GLY A 121 8.41 4.24 8.10
N ASN A 122 9.60 4.35 7.49
CA ASN A 122 10.84 3.98 8.15
C ASN A 122 11.24 4.99 9.23
N ASP A 123 11.82 4.50 10.32
CA ASP A 123 12.29 5.27 11.47
C ASP A 123 13.58 6.09 11.18
N HIS A 124 14.25 5.80 10.06
CA HIS A 124 15.42 6.58 9.67
C HIS A 124 15.02 7.96 9.13
N PRO A 125 15.73 9.03 9.51
CA PRO A 125 15.39 10.39 9.09
C PRO A 125 15.74 10.68 7.62
N TYR A 126 16.40 9.76 6.94
CA TYR A 126 16.89 9.96 5.57
C TYR A 126 15.75 9.72 4.56
N ILE A 127 15.74 10.57 3.53
CA ILE A 127 14.86 10.39 2.37
C ILE A 127 15.51 9.49 1.32
N ASN A 128 14.70 8.80 0.53
CA ASN A 128 15.20 8.03 -0.60
C ASN A 128 15.29 8.92 -1.84
N GLU A 129 16.47 9.47 -2.10
CA GLU A 129 16.72 10.42 -3.20
C GLU A 129 16.43 9.82 -4.59
N GLN A 130 16.47 8.50 -4.75
CA GLN A 130 16.20 7.84 -6.04
C GLN A 130 14.75 8.01 -6.49
N ILE A 131 13.83 8.27 -5.56
CA ILE A 131 12.39 8.34 -5.84
C ILE A 131 11.74 9.69 -5.51
N THR A 132 12.41 10.58 -4.75
CA THR A 132 11.83 11.87 -4.33
C THR A 132 11.38 12.74 -5.51
N GLY A 133 12.11 12.74 -6.61
CA GLY A 133 11.74 13.49 -7.82
C GLY A 133 10.67 12.84 -8.70
N LYS A 134 10.13 11.66 -8.32
CA LYS A 134 9.21 10.87 -9.15
C LYS A 134 7.75 10.95 -8.72
N GLY A 135 7.46 11.66 -7.63
CA GLY A 135 6.12 11.79 -7.09
C GLY A 135 6.10 12.55 -5.76
N VAL A 136 4.93 12.60 -5.12
CA VAL A 136 4.79 13.16 -3.79
C VAL A 136 5.31 12.16 -2.76
N TYR A 137 6.20 12.62 -1.88
CA TYR A 137 6.88 11.78 -0.90
C TYR A 137 6.46 12.15 0.52
N PHE A 138 5.84 11.21 1.23
CA PHE A 138 5.47 11.34 2.63
C PHE A 138 6.44 10.56 3.50
N LYS A 139 7.17 11.25 4.36
CA LYS A 139 8.08 10.68 5.35
C LYS A 139 7.48 10.80 6.75
N ARG A 140 7.44 9.67 7.49
CA ARG A 140 6.95 9.67 8.88
C ARG A 140 7.83 10.51 9.80
N GLU A 141 9.14 10.30 9.71
CA GLU A 141 10.12 10.98 10.54
C GLU A 141 11.12 11.74 9.66
N LEU A 142 11.13 13.06 9.78
CA LEU A 142 12.03 13.93 9.04
C LEU A 142 12.72 14.87 10.03
N ILE A 143 14.05 14.89 10.02
CA ILE A 143 14.83 15.89 10.75
C ILE A 143 14.91 17.14 9.88
N SER A 144 14.71 18.32 10.48
CA SER A 144 14.67 19.63 9.81
C SER A 144 15.85 19.90 8.88
N ASP A 145 17.03 19.39 9.21
CA ASP A 145 18.27 19.57 8.44
C ASP A 145 18.29 18.82 7.09
N ASN A 146 17.32 17.92 6.88
CA ASN A 146 17.16 17.15 5.63
C ASN A 146 16.10 17.75 4.69
N ILE A 147 15.51 18.90 5.05
CA ILE A 147 14.60 19.66 4.19
C ILE A 147 15.46 20.66 3.42
N ARG A 148 15.93 20.27 2.25
CA ARG A 148 16.56 21.17 1.29
C ARG A 148 15.73 21.24 0.01
#